data_9374af0d02c49bc1d5a35e9b02ac6fbc
#
_entry.id   9374af0d02c49bc1d5a35e9b02ac6fbc
#
_cell.length_a   1.000
_cell.length_b   1.000
_cell.length_c   1.000
_cell.angle_alpha   90.00
_cell.angle_beta   90.00
_cell.angle_gamma   90.00
#
_symmetry.space_group_name_H-M   'P 1'
#
loop_
_entity.id
_entity.type
_entity.pdbx_description
1 polymer ?
#
loop_
_entity_poly.entity_id
_entity_poly.type
_entity_poly.pdbx_seq_one_letter_code
_entity_poly.pdbx_strand_id
1 'polypeptide(L)'
;EYNHDNPHPLYLIHGVWLNDYAGYSHMDGFDADYQGKLESDTRTVIDAIHGQRMVELGRVAGTGSYRWDVSPWVLGYIVGVEWEPSTVAYTDMKYPDRRGFSGRYLYTTDDATPFETMLAELGDSIISYESRRYGEQRLLAFSNWPSTDPFTYSEVVQDLFDKYASVDVEHIRPTDEARGGMFASYHVYPYFPDYGRYVEELSDVVDDTGQVNTYYAYLRSLVEHHSMPGVIAEFGIPAARGVAQQDHNTGRNQGHANEQ
;
A
#
# COMPACT_ATOMS: atom_id res chain seq x y z
N GLU A 1 -19.59 2.88 -18.59
CA GLU A 1 -20.97 3.26 -18.90
C GLU A 1 -21.45 4.36 -17.97
N TYR A 2 -21.55 4.13 -16.65
CA TYR A 2 -22.03 5.15 -15.69
C TYR A 2 -21.34 6.52 -15.87
N ASN A 3 -20.00 6.56 -15.91
CA ASN A 3 -19.25 7.81 -16.01
C ASN A 3 -19.40 8.52 -17.37
N HIS A 4 -19.65 7.78 -18.44
CA HIS A 4 -19.87 8.37 -19.77
C HIS A 4 -21.20 9.10 -19.87
N ASP A 5 -22.21 8.60 -19.17
CA ASP A 5 -23.59 9.11 -19.28
C ASP A 5 -23.98 10.04 -18.12
N ASN A 6 -23.08 10.23 -17.14
CA ASN A 6 -23.39 10.95 -15.91
C ASN A 6 -22.64 12.30 -15.83
N PRO A 7 -23.36 13.44 -15.62
CA PRO A 7 -22.72 14.75 -15.42
C PRO A 7 -21.89 14.84 -14.11
N HIS A 8 -22.05 13.87 -13.21
CA HIS A 8 -21.30 13.75 -11.95
C HIS A 8 -20.53 12.41 -11.93
N PRO A 9 -19.44 12.29 -12.70
CA PRO A 9 -18.69 11.03 -12.77
C PRO A 9 -18.04 10.69 -11.42
N LEU A 10 -17.84 9.40 -11.20
CA LEU A 10 -17.06 8.89 -10.07
C LEU A 10 -15.58 8.89 -10.44
N TYR A 11 -14.76 9.48 -9.59
CA TYR A 11 -13.31 9.39 -9.69
C TYR A 11 -12.80 8.24 -8.83
N LEU A 12 -11.78 7.53 -9.32
CA LEU A 12 -11.29 6.30 -8.75
C LEU A 12 -9.77 6.37 -8.51
N ILE A 13 -9.33 5.78 -7.40
CA ILE A 13 -7.97 5.29 -7.22
C ILE A 13 -8.08 3.77 -7.19
N HIS A 14 -7.33 3.08 -8.05
CA HIS A 14 -7.48 1.63 -8.23
C HIS A 14 -6.38 0.86 -7.50
N GLY A 15 -6.76 -0.01 -6.56
CA GLY A 15 -5.84 -0.94 -5.90
C GLY A 15 -5.50 -2.13 -6.80
N VAL A 16 -4.24 -2.55 -6.79
CA VAL A 16 -3.76 -3.77 -7.48
C VAL A 16 -3.16 -4.69 -6.44
N TRP A 17 -3.93 -5.67 -6.03
CA TRP A 17 -3.54 -6.61 -4.98
C TRP A 17 -2.94 -7.88 -5.57
N LEU A 18 -1.99 -8.47 -4.85
CA LEU A 18 -1.60 -9.85 -5.10
C LEU A 18 -2.68 -10.77 -4.56
N ASN A 19 -3.19 -11.64 -5.44
CA ASN A 19 -4.06 -12.71 -5.01
C ASN A 19 -3.23 -13.76 -4.27
N ASP A 20 -3.68 -14.09 -3.06
CA ASP A 20 -3.16 -15.19 -2.26
C ASP A 20 -1.74 -15.02 -1.69
N TYR A 21 -1.67 -14.28 -0.59
CA TYR A 21 -0.47 -14.16 0.23
C TYR A 21 -0.03 -15.48 0.87
N ALA A 22 -0.95 -16.39 1.14
CA ALA A 22 -0.62 -17.66 1.79
C ALA A 22 0.34 -18.53 0.96
N GLY A 23 0.33 -18.39 -0.37
CA GLY A 23 1.28 -19.05 -1.25
C GLY A 23 2.61 -18.32 -1.42
N TYR A 24 2.67 -17.06 -0.97
CA TYR A 24 3.83 -16.18 -1.20
C TYR A 24 4.56 -15.78 0.10
N SER A 25 4.16 -16.31 1.25
CA SER A 25 4.93 -16.15 2.48
C SER A 25 6.36 -16.64 2.28
N HIS A 26 7.33 -15.80 2.65
CA HIS A 26 8.76 -16.03 2.45
C HIS A 26 9.27 -15.94 0.99
N MET A 27 8.52 -15.36 0.08
CA MET A 27 9.02 -15.05 -1.25
C MET A 27 9.95 -13.83 -1.17
N ASP A 28 11.01 -13.89 -1.95
CA ASP A 28 11.85 -12.71 -2.09
C ASP A 28 11.27 -11.74 -3.13
N GLY A 29 11.41 -10.44 -2.85
CA GLY A 29 10.88 -9.40 -3.71
C GLY A 29 11.50 -9.39 -5.11
N PHE A 30 12.67 -10.00 -5.30
CA PHE A 30 13.33 -10.15 -6.59
C PHE A 30 13.05 -11.49 -7.27
N ASP A 31 12.17 -12.31 -6.71
CA ASP A 31 11.68 -13.49 -7.41
C ASP A 31 10.93 -13.07 -8.69
N ALA A 32 11.28 -13.72 -9.80
CA ALA A 32 10.72 -13.36 -11.10
C ALA A 32 9.21 -13.60 -11.19
N ASP A 33 8.69 -14.61 -10.51
CA ASP A 33 7.26 -14.89 -10.48
C ASP A 33 6.52 -13.86 -9.61
N TYR A 34 7.12 -13.46 -8.50
CA TYR A 34 6.57 -12.43 -7.61
C TYR A 34 6.46 -11.07 -8.32
N GLN A 35 7.57 -10.57 -8.88
CA GLN A 35 7.58 -9.32 -9.65
C GLN A 35 6.72 -9.41 -10.91
N GLY A 36 6.86 -10.50 -11.64
CA GLY A 36 6.12 -10.72 -12.88
C GLY A 36 4.61 -10.73 -12.66
N LYS A 37 4.16 -11.24 -11.51
CA LYS A 37 2.75 -11.21 -11.17
C LYS A 37 2.25 -9.81 -10.83
N LEU A 38 2.97 -9.05 -9.99
CA LEU A 38 2.63 -7.66 -9.67
C LEU A 38 2.55 -6.81 -10.95
N GLU A 39 3.54 -6.95 -11.82
CA GLU A 39 3.60 -6.21 -13.08
C GLU A 39 2.48 -6.61 -14.04
N SER A 40 2.23 -7.91 -14.20
CA SER A 40 1.18 -8.44 -15.08
C SER A 40 -0.21 -8.02 -14.62
N ASP A 41 -0.49 -8.09 -13.33
CA ASP A 41 -1.78 -7.71 -12.77
C ASP A 41 -2.01 -6.20 -12.92
N THR A 42 -0.97 -5.39 -12.68
CA THR A 42 -1.06 -3.94 -12.87
C THR A 42 -1.29 -3.58 -14.35
N ARG A 43 -0.57 -4.21 -15.28
CA ARG A 43 -0.80 -4.00 -16.72
C ARG A 43 -2.20 -4.42 -17.14
N THR A 44 -2.73 -5.49 -16.56
CA THR A 44 -4.11 -5.92 -16.80
C THR A 44 -5.12 -4.87 -16.34
N VAL A 45 -4.91 -4.27 -15.18
CA VAL A 45 -5.74 -3.15 -14.70
C VAL A 45 -5.63 -1.94 -15.61
N ILE A 46 -4.41 -1.55 -16.01
CA ILE A 46 -4.18 -0.44 -16.96
C ILE A 46 -4.96 -0.68 -18.27
N ASP A 47 -4.81 -1.86 -18.87
CA ASP A 47 -5.52 -2.19 -20.12
C ASP A 47 -7.05 -2.19 -19.92
N ALA A 48 -7.54 -2.64 -18.77
CA ALA A 48 -8.96 -2.67 -18.45
C ALA A 48 -9.56 -1.26 -18.32
N ILE A 49 -8.87 -0.33 -17.64
CA ILE A 49 -9.36 1.06 -17.49
C ILE A 49 -9.35 1.83 -18.82
N HIS A 50 -8.45 1.47 -19.74
CA HIS A 50 -8.43 2.00 -21.10
C HIS A 50 -9.39 1.27 -22.08
N GLY A 51 -10.24 0.38 -21.56
CA GLY A 51 -11.23 -0.33 -22.38
C GLY A 51 -10.63 -1.36 -23.34
N GLN A 52 -9.44 -1.86 -23.09
CA GLN A 52 -8.68 -2.72 -24.00
C GLN A 52 -8.46 -4.15 -23.46
N ARG A 53 -9.33 -4.63 -22.56
CA ARG A 53 -9.07 -5.93 -21.91
C ARG A 53 -10.30 -6.83 -21.79
N MET A 54 -10.09 -8.09 -22.13
CA MET A 54 -10.90 -9.22 -21.64
C MET A 54 -10.19 -9.80 -20.42
N VAL A 55 -10.87 -9.92 -19.29
CA VAL A 55 -10.36 -10.51 -18.05
C VAL A 55 -11.16 -11.78 -17.75
N GLU A 56 -10.46 -12.89 -17.59
CA GLU A 56 -11.03 -14.19 -17.26
C GLU A 56 -10.43 -14.69 -15.94
N LEU A 57 -11.17 -14.51 -14.86
CA LEU A 57 -10.78 -14.89 -13.49
C LEU A 57 -11.57 -16.11 -12.98
N GLY A 58 -12.13 -16.90 -13.88
CA GLY A 58 -12.99 -18.04 -13.54
C GLY A 58 -14.31 -17.59 -12.90
N ARG A 59 -14.57 -18.04 -11.65
CA ARG A 59 -15.81 -17.70 -10.92
C ARG A 59 -15.65 -16.48 -9.99
N VAL A 60 -14.55 -15.76 -10.11
CA VAL A 60 -14.24 -14.62 -9.24
C VAL A 60 -14.84 -13.34 -9.83
N ALA A 61 -15.18 -12.39 -8.97
CA ALA A 61 -15.58 -11.04 -9.39
C ALA A 61 -14.47 -10.39 -10.24
N GLY A 62 -14.86 -9.56 -11.20
CA GLY A 62 -13.93 -8.89 -12.11
C GLY A 62 -13.76 -9.59 -13.47
N THR A 63 -14.29 -10.80 -13.67
CA THR A 63 -14.34 -11.41 -15.01
C THR A 63 -15.27 -10.61 -15.92
N GLY A 64 -14.79 -10.27 -17.12
CA GLY A 64 -15.60 -9.54 -18.08
C GLY A 64 -14.82 -8.92 -19.22
N SER A 65 -15.55 -8.33 -20.14
CA SER A 65 -15.01 -7.56 -21.26
C SER A 65 -15.05 -6.08 -20.93
N TYR A 66 -13.88 -5.52 -20.66
CA TYR A 66 -13.69 -4.09 -20.37
C TYR A 66 -13.49 -3.34 -21.68
N ARG A 67 -14.56 -2.70 -22.19
CA ARG A 67 -14.58 -2.02 -23.48
C ARG A 67 -14.78 -0.51 -23.39
N TRP A 68 -15.12 -0.04 -22.20
CA TRP A 68 -15.31 1.38 -21.94
C TRP A 68 -14.01 1.97 -21.41
N ASP A 69 -13.53 2.99 -22.08
CA ASP A 69 -12.41 3.77 -21.57
C ASP A 69 -12.89 4.62 -20.39
N VAL A 70 -12.40 4.31 -19.21
CA VAL A 70 -12.69 5.04 -17.96
C VAL A 70 -11.45 5.77 -17.44
N SER A 71 -10.37 5.73 -18.20
CA SER A 71 -9.08 6.33 -17.85
C SER A 71 -9.16 7.81 -17.45
N PRO A 72 -10.05 8.67 -18.03
CA PRO A 72 -10.14 10.06 -17.60
C PRO A 72 -10.61 10.25 -16.14
N TRP A 73 -11.19 9.23 -15.54
CA TRP A 73 -11.69 9.28 -14.16
C TRP A 73 -10.87 8.45 -13.17
N VAL A 74 -9.78 7.82 -13.62
CA VAL A 74 -8.85 7.10 -12.75
C VAL A 74 -7.69 8.02 -12.41
N LEU A 75 -7.61 8.41 -11.13
CA LEU A 75 -6.62 9.35 -10.63
C LEU A 75 -5.25 8.70 -10.40
N GLY A 76 -5.24 7.44 -10.01
CA GLY A 76 -3.99 6.75 -9.67
C GLY A 76 -4.16 5.26 -9.40
N TYR A 77 -3.01 4.62 -9.19
CA TYR A 77 -2.91 3.22 -8.78
C TYR A 77 -2.27 3.11 -7.40
N ILE A 78 -2.76 2.17 -6.61
CA ILE A 78 -2.10 1.69 -5.40
C ILE A 78 -1.65 0.25 -5.67
N VAL A 79 -0.34 0.03 -5.74
CA VAL A 79 0.26 -1.27 -6.04
C VAL A 79 0.62 -1.99 -4.75
N GLY A 80 0.26 -3.26 -4.71
CA GLY A 80 0.39 -4.09 -3.52
C GLY A 80 -0.78 -3.93 -2.56
N VAL A 81 -0.68 -4.64 -1.43
CA VAL A 81 -1.62 -4.54 -0.33
C VAL A 81 -0.81 -4.32 0.96
N GLU A 82 -0.94 -5.11 1.95
CA GLU A 82 -0.19 -5.09 3.20
C GLU A 82 1.07 -5.94 3.00
N TRP A 83 2.23 -5.31 2.83
CA TRP A 83 3.47 -6.05 2.59
C TRP A 83 3.73 -7.02 3.74
N GLU A 84 3.97 -8.28 3.40
CA GLU A 84 4.30 -9.31 4.38
C GLU A 84 5.69 -9.00 4.98
N PRO A 85 5.80 -8.78 6.31
CA PRO A 85 7.07 -8.41 6.94
C PRO A 85 8.19 -9.41 6.66
N SER A 86 7.87 -10.71 6.60
CA SER A 86 8.85 -11.75 6.30
C SER A 86 9.40 -11.67 4.88
N THR A 87 8.58 -11.26 3.90
CA THR A 87 9.03 -11.05 2.52
C THR A 87 9.95 -9.86 2.41
N VAL A 88 9.60 -8.75 3.09
CA VAL A 88 10.45 -7.54 3.13
C VAL A 88 11.80 -7.86 3.78
N ALA A 89 11.80 -8.40 5.00
CA ALA A 89 13.02 -8.72 5.73
C ALA A 89 13.89 -9.76 5.01
N TYR A 90 13.29 -10.79 4.43
CA TYR A 90 14.03 -11.81 3.67
C TYR A 90 14.70 -11.19 2.43
N THR A 91 14.01 -10.33 1.71
CA THR A 91 14.55 -9.64 0.54
C THR A 91 15.75 -8.77 0.92
N ASP A 92 15.59 -7.97 1.96
CA ASP A 92 16.62 -7.06 2.44
C ASP A 92 17.86 -7.82 2.96
N MET A 93 17.65 -8.92 3.66
CA MET A 93 18.74 -9.79 4.13
C MET A 93 19.45 -10.51 2.99
N LYS A 94 18.72 -10.99 2.00
CA LYS A 94 19.27 -11.81 0.89
C LYS A 94 20.07 -10.97 -0.10
N TYR A 95 19.71 -9.72 -0.28
CA TYR A 95 20.30 -8.84 -1.28
C TYR A 95 20.85 -7.53 -0.69
N PRO A 96 21.73 -7.58 0.33
CA PRO A 96 22.16 -6.38 1.08
C PRO A 96 22.84 -5.33 0.19
N ASP A 97 23.44 -5.75 -0.91
CA ASP A 97 24.14 -4.88 -1.86
C ASP A 97 23.25 -4.39 -3.02
N ARG A 98 22.02 -4.90 -3.12
CA ARG A 98 21.09 -4.50 -4.19
C ARG A 98 20.28 -3.28 -3.76
N ARG A 99 20.99 -2.18 -3.57
CA ARG A 99 20.45 -0.89 -3.19
C ARG A 99 20.68 0.11 -4.31
N GLY A 100 19.70 0.95 -4.53
CA GLY A 100 19.81 2.02 -5.52
C GLY A 100 19.30 1.63 -6.90
N PHE A 101 18.35 2.42 -7.36
CA PHE A 101 17.77 2.35 -8.70
C PHE A 101 17.71 3.76 -9.29
N SER A 102 17.99 3.88 -10.59
CA SER A 102 17.86 5.11 -11.35
C SER A 102 17.19 4.79 -12.68
N GLY A 103 15.86 4.82 -12.67
CA GLY A 103 15.02 4.61 -13.84
C GLY A 103 14.73 5.90 -14.59
N ARG A 104 13.83 5.81 -15.54
CA ARG A 104 13.34 6.97 -16.30
C ARG A 104 12.36 7.81 -15.50
N TYR A 105 11.47 7.16 -14.77
CA TYR A 105 10.36 7.79 -14.06
C TYR A 105 10.58 7.81 -12.55
N LEU A 106 11.21 6.78 -12.01
CA LEU A 106 11.49 6.66 -10.57
C LEU A 106 12.99 6.44 -10.33
N TYR A 107 13.43 6.88 -9.17
CA TYR A 107 14.75 6.57 -8.62
C TYR A 107 14.66 6.38 -7.11
N THR A 108 15.68 5.80 -6.51
CA THR A 108 15.78 5.64 -5.06
C THR A 108 16.80 6.58 -4.46
N THR A 109 16.59 6.95 -3.19
CA THR A 109 17.61 7.62 -2.37
C THR A 109 18.69 6.61 -1.94
N ASP A 110 19.78 7.10 -1.37
CA ASP A 110 20.88 6.26 -0.87
C ASP A 110 20.47 5.40 0.33
N ASP A 111 19.40 5.78 1.03
CA ASP A 111 18.88 5.05 2.20
C ASP A 111 17.96 3.88 1.82
N ALA A 112 17.59 3.75 0.55
CA ALA A 112 16.65 2.73 0.11
C ALA A 112 17.14 1.31 0.41
N THR A 113 16.22 0.49 0.89
CA THR A 113 16.44 -0.94 1.10
C THR A 113 16.34 -1.71 -0.23
N PRO A 114 16.80 -2.97 -0.28
CA PRO A 114 16.60 -3.83 -1.44
C PRO A 114 15.12 -3.99 -1.83
N PHE A 115 14.21 -4.14 -0.87
CA PHE A 115 12.79 -4.25 -1.16
C PHE A 115 12.22 -2.96 -1.76
N GLU A 116 12.59 -1.80 -1.23
CA GLU A 116 12.22 -0.51 -1.79
C GLU A 116 12.82 -0.27 -3.18
N THR A 117 14.04 -0.76 -3.41
CA THR A 117 14.65 -0.77 -4.76
C THR A 117 13.80 -1.58 -5.75
N MET A 118 13.32 -2.76 -5.34
CA MET A 118 12.41 -3.57 -6.14
C MET A 118 11.11 -2.83 -6.45
N LEU A 119 10.54 -2.15 -5.46
CA LEU A 119 9.33 -1.34 -5.67
C LEU A 119 9.55 -0.20 -6.67
N ALA A 120 10.70 0.47 -6.60
CA ALA A 120 11.06 1.52 -7.54
C ALA A 120 11.21 0.98 -8.98
N GLU A 121 11.88 -0.17 -9.16
CA GLU A 121 12.00 -0.87 -10.45
C GLU A 121 10.62 -1.21 -11.03
N LEU A 122 9.74 -1.76 -10.20
CA LEU A 122 8.37 -2.12 -10.56
C LEU A 122 7.55 -0.88 -10.96
N GLY A 123 7.60 0.18 -10.15
CA GLY A 123 6.88 1.43 -10.42
C GLY A 123 7.33 2.10 -11.71
N ASP A 124 8.63 2.14 -11.98
CA ASP A 124 9.19 2.66 -13.24
C ASP A 124 8.65 1.89 -14.45
N SER A 125 8.60 0.55 -14.36
CA SER A 125 8.05 -0.32 -15.40
C SER A 125 6.56 -0.06 -15.62
N ILE A 126 5.77 0.12 -14.57
CA ILE A 126 4.34 0.42 -14.63
C ILE A 126 4.08 1.76 -15.34
N ILE A 127 4.74 2.84 -14.90
CA ILE A 127 4.61 4.16 -15.52
C ILE A 127 5.07 4.11 -16.98
N SER A 128 6.17 3.41 -17.26
CA SER A 128 6.69 3.20 -18.61
C SER A 128 5.69 2.47 -19.51
N TYR A 129 5.00 1.46 -18.98
CA TYR A 129 3.99 0.71 -19.75
C TYR A 129 2.84 1.61 -20.19
N GLU A 130 2.21 2.31 -19.26
CA GLU A 130 1.08 3.19 -19.55
C GLU A 130 1.48 4.34 -20.48
N SER A 131 2.63 5.00 -20.19
CA SER A 131 3.16 6.09 -21.00
C SER A 131 3.38 5.68 -22.46
N ARG A 132 3.97 4.50 -22.70
CA ARG A 132 4.27 4.03 -24.05
C ARG A 132 3.04 3.54 -24.79
N ARG A 133 2.10 2.91 -24.09
CA ARG A 133 0.95 2.27 -24.71
C ARG A 133 -0.20 3.23 -24.93
N TYR A 134 -0.43 4.14 -23.99
CA TYR A 134 -1.59 5.03 -23.98
C TYR A 134 -1.24 6.53 -24.00
N GLY A 135 0.03 6.87 -23.83
CA GLY A 135 0.47 8.27 -23.78
C GLY A 135 0.10 9.01 -22.50
N GLU A 136 -0.35 8.28 -21.48
CA GLU A 136 -0.86 8.80 -20.21
C GLU A 136 0.00 8.38 -19.03
N GLN A 137 -0.15 9.11 -17.94
CA GLN A 137 0.44 8.79 -16.63
C GLN A 137 -0.55 9.17 -15.55
N ARG A 138 -0.50 8.44 -14.43
CA ARG A 138 -1.32 8.67 -13.25
C ARG A 138 -0.46 8.68 -12.00
N LEU A 139 -1.06 9.17 -10.91
CA LEU A 139 -0.48 9.04 -9.58
C LEU A 139 -0.18 7.56 -9.27
N LEU A 140 0.97 7.31 -8.67
CA LEU A 140 1.37 5.98 -8.24
C LEU A 140 1.59 5.97 -6.73
N ALA A 141 1.11 4.93 -6.07
CA ALA A 141 1.45 4.62 -4.69
C ALA A 141 1.77 3.14 -4.53
N PHE A 142 2.56 2.84 -3.52
CA PHE A 142 2.69 1.51 -2.98
C PHE A 142 1.91 1.45 -1.68
N SER A 143 1.10 0.41 -1.50
CA SER A 143 0.36 0.23 -0.26
C SER A 143 1.31 -0.06 0.89
N ASN A 144 0.94 0.37 2.08
CA ASN A 144 1.66 0.05 3.30
C ASN A 144 0.68 -0.09 4.48
N TRP A 145 1.16 -0.57 5.59
CA TRP A 145 0.39 -0.78 6.81
C TRP A 145 1.29 -0.78 8.04
N PRO A 146 0.75 -0.76 9.26
CA PRO A 146 1.56 -0.61 10.46
C PRO A 146 2.67 -1.67 10.66
N SER A 147 2.50 -2.90 10.17
CA SER A 147 3.53 -3.94 10.34
C SER A 147 4.79 -3.71 9.49
N THR A 148 4.70 -2.89 8.45
CA THR A 148 5.84 -2.49 7.60
C THR A 148 5.96 -0.99 7.42
N ASP A 149 5.34 -0.19 8.29
CA ASP A 149 5.48 1.27 8.26
C ASP A 149 6.95 1.72 8.43
N PRO A 150 7.29 2.98 8.12
CA PRO A 150 8.67 3.46 8.17
C PRO A 150 9.22 3.67 9.59
N PHE A 151 8.41 3.48 10.64
CA PHE A 151 8.83 3.80 12.00
C PHE A 151 9.58 2.65 12.67
N THR A 152 10.48 3.03 13.56
CA THR A 152 11.21 2.08 14.42
C THR A 152 10.59 2.08 15.80
N TYR A 153 10.37 0.90 16.36
CA TYR A 153 9.75 0.72 17.66
C TYR A 153 10.68 -0.02 18.63
N SER A 154 10.29 -0.05 19.91
CA SER A 154 11.01 -0.81 20.93
C SER A 154 10.99 -2.32 20.63
N GLU A 155 11.96 -3.07 21.18
CA GLU A 155 12.03 -4.53 21.03
C GLU A 155 10.72 -5.22 21.46
N VAL A 156 10.06 -4.69 22.52
CA VAL A 156 8.77 -5.23 22.98
C VAL A 156 7.69 -5.14 21.90
N VAL A 157 7.61 -4.01 21.17
CA VAL A 157 6.65 -3.86 20.08
C VAL A 157 7.04 -4.75 18.91
N GLN A 158 8.33 -4.82 18.59
CA GLN A 158 8.83 -5.66 17.51
C GLN A 158 8.50 -7.14 17.74
N ASP A 159 8.76 -7.64 18.94
CA ASP A 159 8.55 -9.06 19.29
C ASP A 159 7.07 -9.43 19.40
N LEU A 160 6.24 -8.52 19.96
CA LEU A 160 4.81 -8.83 20.18
C LEU A 160 3.94 -8.66 18.93
N PHE A 161 4.35 -7.86 17.96
CA PHE A 161 3.52 -7.48 16.81
C PHE A 161 4.17 -7.74 15.46
N ASP A 162 5.24 -8.54 15.42
CA ASP A 162 5.98 -8.90 14.21
C ASP A 162 6.48 -7.67 13.42
N LYS A 163 6.79 -6.57 14.14
CA LYS A 163 7.24 -5.30 13.57
C LYS A 163 8.77 -5.27 13.42
N TYR A 164 9.29 -6.10 12.54
CA TYR A 164 10.74 -6.27 12.30
C TYR A 164 11.17 -5.85 10.89
N ALA A 165 10.25 -5.36 10.06
CA ALA A 165 10.53 -4.89 8.71
C ALA A 165 9.94 -3.49 8.52
N SER A 166 10.51 -2.72 7.60
CA SER A 166 10.05 -1.38 7.24
C SER A 166 10.10 -1.18 5.74
N VAL A 167 9.13 -0.43 5.22
CA VAL A 167 9.08 0.09 3.86
C VAL A 167 8.80 1.59 3.95
N ASP A 168 9.78 2.40 3.57
CA ASP A 168 9.62 3.85 3.52
C ASP A 168 9.53 4.33 2.08
N VAL A 169 8.33 4.69 1.66
CA VAL A 169 8.10 5.21 0.31
C VAL A 169 8.82 6.54 0.05
N GLU A 170 9.27 7.24 1.09
CA GLU A 170 10.13 8.43 0.96
C GLU A 170 11.49 8.12 0.34
N HIS A 171 11.93 6.87 0.35
CA HIS A 171 13.13 6.42 -0.34
C HIS A 171 12.94 6.24 -1.86
N ILE A 172 11.70 6.32 -2.35
CA ILE A 172 11.36 6.20 -3.78
C ILE A 172 10.88 7.58 -4.26
N ARG A 173 11.56 8.12 -5.27
CA ARG A 173 11.32 9.48 -5.74
C ARG A 173 10.96 9.51 -7.22
N PRO A 174 9.97 10.33 -7.61
CA PRO A 174 9.69 10.58 -9.01
C PRO A 174 10.74 11.49 -9.64
N THR A 175 11.08 11.22 -10.90
CA THR A 175 11.82 12.15 -11.75
C THR A 175 10.88 13.20 -12.35
N ASP A 176 11.43 14.21 -13.00
CA ASP A 176 10.63 15.20 -13.74
C ASP A 176 9.79 14.59 -14.89
N GLU A 177 10.15 13.40 -15.35
CA GLU A 177 9.39 12.66 -16.36
C GLU A 177 8.18 11.91 -15.80
N ALA A 178 8.12 11.66 -14.50
CA ALA A 178 6.96 11.08 -13.82
C ALA A 178 5.91 12.15 -13.50
N ARG A 179 5.23 12.66 -14.52
CA ARG A 179 4.28 13.79 -14.42
C ARG A 179 3.07 13.50 -13.52
N GLY A 180 2.70 12.23 -13.35
CA GLY A 180 1.66 11.82 -12.43
C GLY A 180 2.04 12.05 -10.96
N GLY A 181 3.32 11.87 -10.64
CA GLY A 181 3.83 11.94 -9.28
C GLY A 181 3.47 10.72 -8.44
N MET A 182 3.72 10.83 -7.14
CA MET A 182 3.50 9.78 -6.16
C MET A 182 2.72 10.29 -4.95
N PHE A 183 2.14 9.35 -4.20
CA PHE A 183 1.54 9.58 -2.90
C PHE A 183 1.81 8.39 -1.97
N ALA A 184 1.80 8.62 -0.66
CA ALA A 184 1.90 7.57 0.35
C ALA A 184 0.51 6.97 0.60
N SER A 185 0.41 5.65 0.68
CA SER A 185 -0.86 4.95 0.88
C SER A 185 -0.77 3.97 2.04
N TYR A 186 -1.75 4.04 2.94
CA TYR A 186 -1.76 3.22 4.16
C TYR A 186 -3.11 2.57 4.42
N HIS A 187 -3.06 1.35 4.98
CA HIS A 187 -4.17 0.71 5.66
C HIS A 187 -3.99 0.89 7.16
N VAL A 188 -4.87 1.61 7.82
CA VAL A 188 -4.74 1.91 9.24
C VAL A 188 -6.08 1.76 9.95
N TYR A 189 -6.13 0.82 10.89
CA TYR A 189 -7.31 0.55 11.69
C TYR A 189 -7.04 0.89 13.17
N PRO A 190 -8.02 1.46 13.90
CA PRO A 190 -7.83 1.85 15.30
C PRO A 190 -7.51 0.70 16.25
N TYR A 191 -7.83 -0.52 15.84
CA TYR A 191 -7.76 -1.71 16.69
C TYR A 191 -6.84 -2.80 16.16
N PHE A 192 -6.18 -2.58 15.02
CA PHE A 192 -5.30 -3.57 14.44
C PHE A 192 -4.18 -2.93 13.61
N PRO A 193 -2.93 -3.30 13.90
CA PRO A 193 -2.47 -3.97 15.11
C PRO A 193 -2.58 -3.01 16.32
N ASP A 194 -2.91 -3.54 17.51
CA ASP A 194 -3.15 -2.73 18.73
C ASP A 194 -1.83 -2.40 19.46
N TYR A 195 -0.77 -2.12 18.74
CA TYR A 195 0.51 -1.81 19.38
C TYR A 195 0.68 -0.33 19.78
N GLY A 196 -0.14 0.56 19.27
CA GLY A 196 -0.06 1.99 19.59
C GLY A 196 -0.08 2.29 21.08
N ARG A 197 -0.69 1.40 21.90
CA ARG A 197 -0.69 1.50 23.36
C ARG A 197 0.65 1.17 24.02
N TYR A 198 1.54 0.51 23.29
CA TYR A 198 2.87 0.10 23.78
C TYR A 198 3.96 1.01 23.21
N VAL A 199 3.60 1.99 22.43
CA VAL A 199 4.49 3.02 21.87
C VAL A 199 4.39 4.25 22.75
N GLU A 200 5.46 4.56 23.48
CA GLU A 200 5.48 5.65 24.45
C GLU A 200 5.15 6.99 23.80
N GLU A 201 5.70 7.24 22.62
CA GLU A 201 5.54 8.48 21.86
C GLU A 201 4.09 8.73 21.40
N LEU A 202 3.27 7.66 21.32
CA LEU A 202 1.86 7.76 20.92
C LEU A 202 0.91 7.79 22.13
N SER A 203 1.37 7.32 23.30
CA SER A 203 0.51 7.01 24.44
C SER A 203 -0.10 8.23 25.14
N ASP A 204 0.56 9.39 25.04
CA ASP A 204 0.17 10.63 25.72
C ASP A 204 -0.37 11.71 24.78
N VAL A 205 -0.50 11.42 23.49
CA VAL A 205 -0.98 12.40 22.52
C VAL A 205 -2.49 12.62 22.64
N VAL A 206 -2.84 13.86 22.79
CA VAL A 206 -4.22 14.31 22.97
C VAL A 206 -4.79 14.84 21.66
N ASP A 207 -5.97 14.40 21.28
CA ASP A 207 -6.71 14.89 20.12
C ASP A 207 -7.46 16.22 20.38
N ASP A 208 -8.14 16.73 19.38
CA ASP A 208 -8.89 18.00 19.46
C ASP A 208 -10.05 17.97 20.47
N THR A 209 -10.46 16.78 20.92
CA THR A 209 -11.48 16.63 21.97
C THR A 209 -10.90 16.65 23.38
N GLY A 210 -9.58 16.70 23.52
CA GLY A 210 -8.86 16.65 24.78
C GLY A 210 -8.71 15.24 25.36
N GLN A 211 -8.90 14.21 24.54
CA GLN A 211 -8.72 12.81 24.94
C GLN A 211 -7.42 12.24 24.37
N VAL A 212 -6.76 11.38 25.14
CA VAL A 212 -5.64 10.59 24.63
C VAL A 212 -6.13 9.66 23.52
N ASN A 213 -5.50 9.76 22.34
CA ASN A 213 -5.93 9.05 21.15
C ASN A 213 -4.72 8.56 20.35
N THR A 214 -4.32 7.31 20.56
CA THR A 214 -3.17 6.70 19.90
C THR A 214 -3.36 6.55 18.38
N TYR A 215 -4.59 6.39 17.91
CA TYR A 215 -4.90 6.34 16.49
C TYR A 215 -4.66 7.69 15.81
N TYR A 216 -5.15 8.77 16.42
CA TYR A 216 -4.87 10.13 15.98
C TYR A 216 -3.36 10.42 15.96
N ALA A 217 -2.65 10.04 17.04
CA ALA A 217 -1.20 10.20 17.13
C ALA A 217 -0.47 9.50 15.99
N TYR A 218 -0.84 8.26 15.71
CA TYR A 218 -0.23 7.48 14.63
C TYR A 218 -0.50 8.10 13.24
N LEU A 219 -1.73 8.49 12.95
CA LEU A 219 -2.05 9.17 11.68
C LEU A 219 -1.29 10.48 11.53
N ARG A 220 -1.16 11.23 12.61
CA ARG A 220 -0.38 12.46 12.63
C ARG A 220 1.10 12.20 12.34
N SER A 221 1.68 11.16 12.94
CA SER A 221 3.07 10.77 12.68
C SER A 221 3.29 10.40 11.21
N LEU A 222 2.36 9.70 10.56
CA LEU A 222 2.42 9.42 9.12
C LEU A 222 2.39 10.70 8.29
N VAL A 223 1.51 11.64 8.60
CA VAL A 223 1.42 12.93 7.87
C VAL A 223 2.70 13.76 8.05
N GLU A 224 3.26 13.79 9.27
CA GLU A 224 4.48 14.55 9.56
C GLU A 224 5.74 13.91 8.94
N HIS A 225 5.74 12.58 8.75
CA HIS A 225 6.87 11.86 8.16
C HIS A 225 6.99 12.11 6.65
N HIS A 226 5.86 12.13 5.94
CA HIS A 226 5.87 12.17 4.48
C HIS A 226 5.97 13.59 3.92
N SER A 227 6.82 13.74 2.90
CA SER A 227 6.91 14.95 2.07
C SER A 227 5.91 14.96 0.91
N MET A 228 5.30 13.80 0.62
CA MET A 228 4.26 13.62 -0.39
C MET A 228 2.86 13.54 0.24
N PRO A 229 1.78 13.74 -0.51
CA PRO A 229 0.43 13.55 0.02
C PRO A 229 0.21 12.14 0.56
N GLY A 230 -0.42 12.03 1.72
CA GLY A 230 -0.79 10.75 2.33
C GLY A 230 -2.27 10.43 2.14
N VAL A 231 -2.58 9.17 1.85
CA VAL A 231 -3.94 8.64 1.71
C VAL A 231 -4.11 7.44 2.64
N ILE A 232 -5.11 7.47 3.49
CA ILE A 232 -5.54 6.28 4.22
C ILE A 232 -6.53 5.56 3.33
N ALA A 233 -6.03 4.52 2.64
CA ALA A 233 -6.79 3.78 1.63
C ALA A 233 -7.75 2.76 2.25
N GLU A 234 -7.42 2.27 3.45
CA GLU A 234 -8.32 1.46 4.26
C GLU A 234 -8.33 1.94 5.71
N PHE A 235 -9.53 2.11 6.23
CA PHE A 235 -9.79 2.45 7.63
C PHE A 235 -11.18 1.96 8.03
N GLY A 236 -11.42 1.86 9.31
CA GLY A 236 -12.74 1.48 9.80
C GLY A 236 -12.72 0.90 11.21
N ILE A 237 -13.92 0.58 11.68
CA ILE A 237 -14.15 -0.12 12.93
C ILE A 237 -15.03 -1.34 12.68
N PRO A 238 -14.87 -2.43 13.46
CA PRO A 238 -15.75 -3.58 13.33
C PRO A 238 -17.19 -3.22 13.61
N ALA A 239 -18.11 -3.61 12.73
CA ALA A 239 -19.55 -3.43 12.92
C ALA A 239 -20.22 -4.61 13.65
N ALA A 240 -19.45 -5.58 14.13
CA ALA A 240 -19.96 -6.71 14.87
C ALA A 240 -20.34 -6.34 16.31
N ARG A 241 -21.38 -6.98 16.84
CA ARG A 241 -21.72 -6.87 18.27
C ARG A 241 -20.71 -7.68 19.11
N GLY A 242 -20.12 -7.05 20.10
CA GLY A 242 -19.14 -7.66 21.00
C GLY A 242 -17.72 -7.65 20.44
N VAL A 243 -16.92 -8.63 20.83
CA VAL A 243 -15.51 -8.72 20.43
C VAL A 243 -15.41 -9.10 18.94
N ALA A 244 -14.79 -8.25 18.15
CA ALA A 244 -14.56 -8.51 16.73
C ALA A 244 -13.34 -9.39 16.50
N GLN A 245 -12.29 -9.22 17.31
CA GLN A 245 -11.02 -9.94 17.17
C GLN A 245 -10.33 -10.09 18.52
N GLN A 246 -9.53 -11.13 18.65
CA GLN A 246 -8.61 -11.30 19.75
C GLN A 246 -7.18 -11.29 19.22
N ASP A 247 -6.35 -10.45 19.80
CA ASP A 247 -4.92 -10.43 19.50
C ASP A 247 -4.25 -11.71 19.97
N HIS A 248 -3.49 -12.34 19.08
CA HIS A 248 -2.83 -13.62 19.35
C HIS A 248 -1.68 -13.52 20.35
N ASN A 249 -0.96 -12.43 20.36
CA ASN A 249 0.26 -12.26 21.13
C ASN A 249 -0.04 -11.79 22.55
N THR A 250 -0.95 -10.84 22.68
CA THR A 250 -1.31 -10.26 23.99
C THR A 250 -2.55 -10.89 24.61
N GLY A 251 -3.31 -11.69 23.86
CA GLY A 251 -4.57 -12.29 24.30
C GLY A 251 -5.69 -11.27 24.54
N ARG A 252 -5.51 -10.02 24.12
CA ARG A 252 -6.49 -8.94 24.32
C ARG A 252 -7.58 -8.97 23.27
N ASN A 253 -8.77 -8.64 23.71
CA ASN A 253 -9.88 -8.44 22.79
C ASN A 253 -9.74 -7.08 22.10
N GLN A 254 -9.80 -7.10 20.80
CA GLN A 254 -9.76 -5.91 19.95
C GLN A 254 -11.12 -5.65 19.32
N GLY A 255 -11.44 -4.39 19.14
CA GLY A 255 -12.60 -3.97 18.41
C GLY A 255 -13.92 -4.36 19.08
N HIS A 256 -14.39 -3.49 19.97
CA HIS A 256 -15.80 -3.47 20.37
C HIS A 256 -16.53 -2.46 19.53
N ALA A 257 -17.40 -2.92 18.64
CA ALA A 257 -18.37 -2.04 18.02
C ALA A 257 -19.52 -1.85 19.00
N ASN A 258 -19.75 -0.62 19.41
CA ASN A 258 -21.02 -0.20 19.99
C ASN A 258 -21.97 0.23 18.89
N GLU A 259 -23.26 0.07 19.10
CA GLU A 259 -24.32 0.52 18.17
C GLU A 259 -24.47 2.07 18.13
N GLN A 260 -23.44 2.81 18.52
CA GLN A 260 -23.48 4.26 18.52
C GLN A 260 -22.83 4.85 17.28
#